data_bdb24b9a7506f640468f3c5d8216f4e1
#
_entry.id   bdb24b9a7506f640468f3c5d8216f4e1
#
_cell.length_a   1.000
_cell.length_b   1.000
_cell.length_c   1.000
_cell.angle_alpha   90.00
_cell.angle_beta   90.00
_cell.angle_gamma   90.00
#
_symmetry.space_group_name_H-M   'P 1'
#
loop_
_entity.id
_entity.type
_entity.pdbx_description
1 polymer ?
#
loop_
_entity_poly.entity_id
_entity_poly.type
_entity_poly.pdbx_seq_one_letter_code
_entity_poly.pdbx_strand_id
1 'polypeptide(L)'
;MKESVVILGCGESGVGAAILAVKHHYNVFISDLGLIPSKTKQKLGELGVKFEEKQHTFNLIKKADTVIKSPGISEDIPLIRDLKTQGVLIISEIEFAFRHISPKTKIIGITGTNGKTTTALLTYHLLREAGFNVALAGNVGYSLAKKVAEKKYDFYVVEISSFQLDGIIKFKPDVAVLLNITPDHLDRYDYNL
;
A
#
# COMPACT_ATOMS: atom_id res chain seq x y z
N MET A 1 20.12 -1.43 -15.22
CA MET A 1 18.76 -1.91 -15.61
C MET A 1 17.74 -1.23 -14.69
N LYS A 2 16.50 -1.02 -15.16
CA LYS A 2 15.45 -0.49 -14.30
C LYS A 2 15.02 -1.57 -13.31
N GLU A 3 14.87 -1.22 -12.04
CA GLU A 3 14.32 -2.12 -11.02
C GLU A 3 12.91 -2.57 -11.41
N SER A 4 12.60 -3.85 -11.22
CA SER A 4 11.32 -4.46 -11.57
C SER A 4 10.44 -4.59 -10.33
N VAL A 5 9.20 -4.13 -10.46
CA VAL A 5 8.19 -4.21 -9.41
C VAL A 5 6.98 -4.99 -9.93
N VAL A 6 6.61 -6.04 -9.22
CA VAL A 6 5.35 -6.73 -9.44
C VAL A 6 4.37 -6.36 -8.33
N ILE A 7 3.14 -6.01 -8.71
CA ILE A 7 2.08 -5.62 -7.79
C ILE A 7 1.02 -6.74 -7.81
N LEU A 8 0.77 -7.32 -6.66
CA LEU A 8 -0.28 -8.31 -6.46
C LEU A 8 -1.56 -7.62 -5.98
N GLY A 9 -2.60 -7.74 -6.81
CA GLY A 9 -3.88 -7.08 -6.63
C GLY A 9 -3.96 -5.71 -7.34
N CYS A 10 -5.08 -5.47 -8.02
CA CYS A 10 -5.33 -4.29 -8.85
C CYS A 10 -6.44 -3.38 -8.26
N GLY A 11 -6.61 -3.42 -6.94
CA GLY A 11 -7.47 -2.48 -6.21
C GLY A 11 -6.84 -1.09 -6.05
N GLU A 12 -7.41 -0.24 -5.19
CA GLU A 12 -6.95 1.14 -4.98
C GLU A 12 -5.45 1.20 -4.58
N SER A 13 -5.01 0.35 -3.65
CA SER A 13 -3.60 0.27 -3.23
C SER A 13 -2.68 -0.15 -4.38
N GLY A 14 -3.08 -1.17 -5.16
CA GLY A 14 -2.27 -1.66 -6.28
C GLY A 14 -2.16 -0.63 -7.40
N VAL A 15 -3.25 0.02 -7.76
CA VAL A 15 -3.23 1.11 -8.77
C VAL A 15 -2.41 2.29 -8.28
N GLY A 16 -2.52 2.67 -7.01
CA GLY A 16 -1.71 3.73 -6.43
C GLY A 16 -0.22 3.41 -6.44
N ALA A 17 0.15 2.18 -6.07
CA ALA A 17 1.52 1.70 -6.15
C ALA A 17 2.07 1.73 -7.59
N ALA A 18 1.25 1.33 -8.58
CA ALA A 18 1.63 1.37 -10.00
C ALA A 18 1.92 2.81 -10.48
N ILE A 19 1.06 3.76 -10.12
CA ILE A 19 1.25 5.18 -10.47
C ILE A 19 2.59 5.68 -9.88
N LEU A 20 2.85 5.41 -8.62
CA LEU A 20 4.08 5.83 -7.95
C LEU A 20 5.31 5.16 -8.58
N ALA A 21 5.24 3.85 -8.85
CA ALA A 21 6.34 3.09 -9.43
C ALA A 21 6.67 3.58 -10.85
N VAL A 22 5.66 3.85 -11.69
CA VAL A 22 5.87 4.43 -13.03
C VAL A 22 6.52 5.81 -12.94
N LYS A 23 6.05 6.65 -12.01
CA LYS A 23 6.63 7.99 -11.77
C LYS A 23 8.11 7.92 -11.38
N HIS A 24 8.52 6.87 -10.69
CA HIS A 24 9.91 6.62 -10.30
C HIS A 24 10.65 5.69 -11.27
N HIS A 25 10.12 5.51 -12.48
CA HIS A 25 10.77 4.79 -13.59
C HIS A 25 11.04 3.30 -13.35
N TYR A 26 10.30 2.65 -12.44
CA TYR A 26 10.33 1.19 -12.30
C TYR A 26 9.74 0.49 -13.53
N ASN A 27 10.16 -0.76 -13.75
CA ASN A 27 9.47 -1.67 -14.67
C ASN A 27 8.32 -2.34 -13.91
N VAL A 28 7.07 -1.98 -14.24
CA VAL A 28 5.89 -2.37 -13.46
C VAL A 28 5.07 -3.43 -14.16
N PHE A 29 4.69 -4.46 -13.41
CA PHE A 29 3.72 -5.47 -13.83
C PHE A 29 2.67 -5.66 -12.71
N ILE A 30 1.39 -5.76 -13.08
CA ILE A 30 0.29 -6.04 -12.14
C ILE A 30 -0.23 -7.45 -12.39
N SER A 31 -0.48 -8.20 -11.32
CA SER A 31 -1.07 -9.53 -11.35
C SER A 31 -2.26 -9.58 -10.40
N ASP A 32 -3.44 -9.96 -10.90
CA ASP A 32 -4.68 -10.06 -10.13
C ASP A 32 -5.42 -11.36 -10.40
N LEU A 33 -5.92 -12.02 -9.35
CA LEU A 33 -6.76 -13.23 -9.48
C LEU A 33 -8.19 -12.91 -9.94
N GLY A 34 -8.64 -11.68 -9.75
CA GLY A 34 -9.95 -11.21 -10.17
C GLY A 34 -9.94 -10.65 -11.59
N LEU A 35 -11.11 -10.21 -12.01
CA LEU A 35 -11.27 -9.41 -13.23
C LEU A 35 -10.92 -7.95 -12.93
N ILE A 36 -10.03 -7.38 -13.70
CA ILE A 36 -9.69 -5.95 -13.60
C ILE A 36 -10.77 -5.14 -14.34
N PRO A 37 -11.41 -4.15 -13.67
CA PRO A 37 -12.40 -3.30 -14.30
C PRO A 37 -11.88 -2.57 -15.55
N SER A 38 -12.70 -2.43 -16.58
CA SER A 38 -12.31 -1.81 -17.87
C SER A 38 -11.70 -0.42 -17.69
N LYS A 39 -12.25 0.41 -16.80
CA LYS A 39 -11.70 1.74 -16.47
C LYS A 39 -10.28 1.65 -15.90
N THR A 40 -10.01 0.64 -15.07
CA THR A 40 -8.67 0.42 -14.52
C THR A 40 -7.71 -0.07 -15.60
N LYS A 41 -8.14 -0.99 -16.48
CA LYS A 41 -7.33 -1.44 -17.64
C LYS A 41 -6.94 -0.28 -18.54
N GLN A 42 -7.88 0.60 -18.86
CA GLN A 42 -7.61 1.80 -19.64
C GLN A 42 -6.51 2.65 -18.96
N LYS A 43 -6.65 2.92 -17.67
CA LYS A 43 -5.67 3.68 -16.90
C LYS A 43 -4.29 3.04 -16.87
N LEU A 44 -4.22 1.71 -16.73
CA LEU A 44 -2.96 0.96 -16.79
C LEU A 44 -2.32 1.05 -18.19
N GLY A 45 -3.15 0.99 -19.24
CA GLY A 45 -2.69 1.19 -20.63
C GLY A 45 -2.10 2.58 -20.85
N GLU A 46 -2.75 3.64 -20.34
CA GLU A 46 -2.26 5.02 -20.39
C GLU A 46 -0.92 5.19 -19.64
N LEU A 47 -0.70 4.41 -18.57
CA LEU A 47 0.55 4.38 -17.81
C LEU A 47 1.62 3.48 -18.44
N GLY A 48 1.29 2.73 -19.51
CA GLY A 48 2.19 1.73 -20.09
C GLY A 48 2.46 0.51 -19.22
N VAL A 49 1.59 0.25 -18.22
CA VAL A 49 1.73 -0.87 -17.28
C VAL A 49 1.10 -2.13 -17.85
N LYS A 50 1.89 -3.19 -17.96
CA LYS A 50 1.40 -4.52 -18.31
C LYS A 50 0.73 -5.19 -17.13
N PHE A 51 -0.27 -6.03 -17.41
CA PHE A 51 -0.99 -6.75 -16.35
C PHE A 51 -1.46 -8.12 -16.82
N GLU A 52 -1.78 -8.97 -15.86
CA GLU A 52 -2.55 -10.20 -16.03
C GLU A 52 -3.74 -10.21 -15.07
N GLU A 53 -4.78 -10.95 -15.43
CA GLU A 53 -5.97 -11.13 -14.61
C GLU A 53 -6.40 -12.59 -14.60
N LYS A 54 -7.20 -13.00 -13.59
CA LYS A 54 -7.68 -14.37 -13.35
C LYS A 54 -6.57 -15.39 -13.09
N GLN A 55 -5.36 -14.94 -12.84
CA GLN A 55 -4.21 -15.81 -12.59
C GLN A 55 -3.09 -15.06 -11.90
N HIS A 56 -2.15 -15.82 -11.36
CA HIS A 56 -0.83 -15.35 -10.94
C HIS A 56 0.24 -16.21 -11.62
N THR A 57 0.96 -15.65 -12.58
CA THR A 57 2.04 -16.36 -13.29
C THR A 57 3.32 -16.33 -12.45
N PHE A 58 3.52 -17.36 -11.62
CA PHE A 58 4.64 -17.46 -10.68
C PHE A 58 6.01 -17.14 -11.31
N ASN A 59 6.28 -17.67 -12.50
CA ASN A 59 7.56 -17.46 -13.19
C ASN A 59 7.82 -16.02 -13.64
N LEU A 60 6.79 -15.18 -13.72
CA LEU A 60 6.93 -13.74 -13.94
C LEU A 60 7.16 -13.03 -12.61
N ILE A 61 6.35 -13.36 -11.61
CA ILE A 61 6.35 -12.69 -10.30
C ILE A 61 7.68 -12.91 -9.58
N LYS A 62 8.23 -14.12 -9.57
CA LYS A 62 9.47 -14.46 -8.88
C LYS A 62 10.73 -13.76 -9.42
N LYS A 63 10.65 -13.19 -10.62
CA LYS A 63 11.76 -12.45 -11.22
C LYS A 63 11.80 -10.97 -10.83
N ALA A 64 10.81 -10.51 -10.06
CA ALA A 64 10.76 -9.13 -9.61
C ALA A 64 11.80 -8.87 -8.51
N ASP A 65 12.40 -7.69 -8.56
CA ASP A 65 13.27 -7.21 -7.48
C ASP A 65 12.45 -6.92 -6.21
N THR A 66 11.19 -6.49 -6.38
CA THR A 66 10.25 -6.24 -5.29
C THR A 66 8.84 -6.63 -5.70
N VAL A 67 8.14 -7.30 -4.79
CA VAL A 67 6.71 -7.58 -4.90
C VAL A 67 5.95 -6.69 -3.92
N ILE A 68 4.98 -5.92 -4.42
CA ILE A 68 4.07 -5.12 -3.59
C ILE A 68 2.77 -5.89 -3.44
N LYS A 69 2.44 -6.29 -2.22
CA LYS A 69 1.27 -7.09 -1.92
C LYS A 69 0.11 -6.22 -1.41
N SER A 70 -1.05 -6.35 -2.04
CA SER A 70 -2.28 -5.71 -1.54
C SER A 70 -2.68 -6.29 -0.17
N PRO A 71 -3.25 -5.48 0.74
CA PRO A 71 -3.59 -5.93 2.11
C PRO A 71 -4.64 -7.04 2.16
N GLY A 72 -5.49 -7.14 1.13
CA GLY A 72 -6.47 -8.23 1.00
C GLY A 72 -5.87 -9.62 0.75
N ILE A 73 -4.60 -9.70 0.32
CA ILE A 73 -3.94 -10.98 0.04
C ILE A 73 -3.30 -11.51 1.32
N SER A 74 -3.67 -12.74 1.73
CA SER A 74 -3.11 -13.38 2.92
C SER A 74 -1.61 -13.69 2.76
N GLU A 75 -0.88 -13.65 3.87
CA GLU A 75 0.51 -14.09 3.96
C GLU A 75 0.66 -15.61 3.76
N ASP A 76 -0.43 -16.37 3.99
CA ASP A 76 -0.45 -17.83 4.05
C ASP A 76 -0.76 -18.51 2.73
N ILE A 77 -1.06 -17.77 1.66
CA ILE A 77 -1.29 -18.41 0.36
C ILE A 77 0.00 -19.00 -0.20
N PRO A 78 -0.08 -20.13 -0.95
CA PRO A 78 1.10 -20.81 -1.50
C PRO A 78 2.01 -19.87 -2.28
N LEU A 79 1.45 -18.99 -3.10
CA LEU A 79 2.22 -18.01 -3.87
C LEU A 79 3.16 -17.17 -2.98
N ILE A 80 2.65 -16.63 -1.87
CA ILE A 80 3.44 -15.76 -0.99
C ILE A 80 4.51 -16.57 -0.26
N ARG A 81 4.17 -17.77 0.21
CA ARG A 81 5.14 -18.66 0.85
C ARG A 81 6.28 -19.02 -0.11
N ASP A 82 5.95 -19.41 -1.34
CA ASP A 82 6.94 -19.77 -2.36
C ASP A 82 7.86 -18.60 -2.73
N LEU A 83 7.30 -17.39 -2.86
CA LEU A 83 8.10 -16.19 -3.12
C LEU A 83 9.05 -15.88 -1.96
N LYS A 84 8.59 -16.01 -0.71
CA LYS A 84 9.43 -15.85 0.48
C LYS A 84 10.57 -16.88 0.54
N THR A 85 10.29 -18.17 0.24
CA THR A 85 11.33 -19.21 0.22
C THR A 85 12.39 -18.96 -0.84
N GLN A 86 12.06 -18.24 -1.91
CA GLN A 86 13.00 -17.84 -2.96
C GLN A 86 13.71 -16.51 -2.69
N GLY A 87 13.48 -15.92 -1.51
CA GLY A 87 14.13 -14.67 -1.11
C GLY A 87 13.61 -13.43 -1.81
N VAL A 88 12.43 -13.49 -2.45
CA VAL A 88 11.81 -12.32 -3.08
C VAL A 88 11.37 -11.33 -2.02
N LEU A 89 11.75 -10.07 -2.17
CA LEU A 89 11.33 -9.00 -1.26
C LEU A 89 9.83 -8.70 -1.44
N ILE A 90 9.02 -8.95 -0.42
CA ILE A 90 7.59 -8.67 -0.42
C ILE A 90 7.31 -7.57 0.60
N ILE A 91 6.63 -6.50 0.15
CA ILE A 91 6.30 -5.34 0.98
C ILE A 91 4.85 -4.90 0.78
N SER A 92 4.33 -4.11 1.73
CA SER A 92 3.04 -3.44 1.56
C SER A 92 3.15 -2.18 0.69
N GLU A 93 2.01 -1.70 0.20
CA GLU A 93 1.92 -0.41 -0.49
C GLU A 93 2.37 0.75 0.40
N ILE A 94 2.07 0.69 1.71
CA ILE A 94 2.49 1.68 2.71
C ILE A 94 4.02 1.74 2.81
N GLU A 95 4.68 0.58 2.89
CA GLU A 95 6.14 0.49 2.91
C GLU A 95 6.76 1.02 1.61
N PHE A 96 6.16 0.67 0.47
CA PHE A 96 6.63 1.16 -0.82
C PHE A 96 6.51 2.68 -0.93
N ALA A 97 5.36 3.23 -0.55
CA ALA A 97 5.13 4.67 -0.57
C ALA A 97 6.10 5.42 0.35
N PHE A 98 6.31 4.89 1.56
CA PHE A 98 7.23 5.47 2.54
C PHE A 98 8.64 5.67 1.99
N ARG A 99 9.17 4.72 1.22
CA ARG A 99 10.51 4.79 0.60
C ARG A 99 10.65 5.96 -0.38
N HIS A 100 9.55 6.57 -0.81
CA HIS A 100 9.51 7.69 -1.76
C HIS A 100 9.04 9.00 -1.13
N ILE A 101 8.75 9.01 0.17
CA ILE A 101 8.40 10.22 0.91
C ILE A 101 9.69 11.00 1.26
N SER A 102 9.63 12.32 1.10
CA SER A 102 10.73 13.19 1.52
C SER A 102 10.97 13.10 3.03
N PRO A 103 12.23 13.00 3.49
CA PRO A 103 12.54 13.03 4.93
C PRO A 103 12.07 14.30 5.67
N LYS A 104 11.75 15.36 4.93
CA LYS A 104 11.23 16.61 5.51
C LYS A 104 9.72 16.56 5.79
N THR A 105 9.00 15.64 5.16
CA THR A 105 7.56 15.48 5.33
C THR A 105 7.27 14.69 6.61
N LYS A 106 6.29 15.15 7.37
CA LYS A 106 5.87 14.49 8.62
C LYS A 106 4.76 13.49 8.36
N ILE A 107 4.84 12.34 9.03
CA ILE A 107 3.87 11.26 8.92
C ILE A 107 3.23 11.03 10.29
N ILE A 108 1.89 11.07 10.31
CA ILE A 108 1.06 10.71 11.46
C ILE A 108 0.35 9.41 11.10
N GLY A 109 0.77 8.30 11.69
CA GLY A 109 0.17 6.98 11.49
C GLY A 109 -0.88 6.71 12.58
N ILE A 110 -2.08 6.32 12.19
CA ILE A 110 -3.20 6.05 13.09
C ILE A 110 -3.72 4.65 12.85
N THR A 111 -3.72 3.82 13.88
CA THR A 111 -4.22 2.46 13.86
C THR A 111 -5.02 2.11 15.11
N GLY A 112 -5.59 0.94 15.14
CA GLY A 112 -6.41 0.40 16.22
C GLY A 112 -7.63 -0.34 15.68
N THR A 113 -8.37 -1.03 16.52
CA THR A 113 -9.61 -1.71 16.11
C THR A 113 -10.69 -0.71 15.75
N ASN A 114 -10.98 0.25 16.62
CA ASN A 114 -12.06 1.20 16.46
C ASN A 114 -11.56 2.66 16.54
N GLY A 115 -12.28 3.57 15.87
CA GLY A 115 -12.01 5.01 15.91
C GLY A 115 -10.96 5.53 14.94
N LYS A 116 -10.30 4.68 14.16
CA LYS A 116 -9.26 5.04 13.20
C LYS A 116 -9.69 6.18 12.26
N THR A 117 -10.78 5.97 11.55
CA THR A 117 -11.27 6.92 10.52
C THR A 117 -11.65 8.27 11.13
N THR A 118 -12.36 8.26 12.27
CA THR A 118 -12.75 9.50 12.96
C THR A 118 -11.51 10.29 13.38
N THR A 119 -10.53 9.61 13.99
CA THR A 119 -9.29 10.25 14.45
C THR A 119 -8.46 10.76 13.29
N ALA A 120 -8.35 9.99 12.19
CA ALA A 120 -7.61 10.40 11.00
C ALA A 120 -8.26 11.63 10.33
N LEU A 121 -9.58 11.63 10.16
CA LEU A 121 -10.32 12.77 9.60
C LEU A 121 -10.20 14.01 10.48
N LEU A 122 -10.32 13.88 11.79
CA LEU A 122 -10.17 15.00 12.73
C LEU A 122 -8.75 15.56 12.69
N THR A 123 -7.74 14.72 12.74
CA THR A 123 -6.32 15.14 12.64
C THR A 123 -6.05 15.86 11.32
N TYR A 124 -6.54 15.30 10.21
CA TYR A 124 -6.42 15.91 8.90
C TYR A 124 -7.10 17.30 8.85
N HIS A 125 -8.31 17.42 9.40
CA HIS A 125 -9.05 18.67 9.46
C HIS A 125 -8.30 19.74 10.28
N LEU A 126 -7.84 19.41 11.48
CA LEU A 126 -7.12 20.34 12.35
C LEU A 126 -5.83 20.87 11.69
N LEU A 127 -5.06 20.01 11.05
CA LEU A 127 -3.84 20.42 10.36
C LEU A 127 -4.15 21.32 9.16
N ARG A 128 -5.23 21.03 8.41
CA ARG A 128 -5.66 21.89 7.31
C ARG A 128 -6.10 23.27 7.76
N GLU A 129 -6.91 23.34 8.83
CA GLU A 129 -7.36 24.62 9.42
C GLU A 129 -6.17 25.42 9.97
N ALA A 130 -5.11 24.74 10.41
CA ALA A 130 -3.86 25.37 10.81
C ALA A 130 -3.00 25.85 9.62
N GLY A 131 -3.48 25.68 8.37
CA GLY A 131 -2.82 26.19 7.16
C GLY A 131 -1.77 25.26 6.54
N PHE A 132 -1.61 24.03 7.03
CA PHE A 132 -0.66 23.07 6.45
C PHE A 132 -1.17 22.44 5.15
N ASN A 133 -0.25 22.08 4.26
CA ASN A 133 -0.54 21.27 3.08
C ASN A 133 -0.53 19.77 3.50
N VAL A 134 -1.70 19.20 3.72
CA VAL A 134 -1.89 17.87 4.32
C VAL A 134 -2.54 16.92 3.33
N ALA A 135 -2.11 15.64 3.33
CA ALA A 135 -2.82 14.56 2.67
C ALA A 135 -3.41 13.59 3.70
N LEU A 136 -4.65 13.18 3.47
CA LEU A 136 -5.26 12.02 4.11
C LEU A 136 -5.10 10.81 3.20
N ALA A 137 -4.58 9.72 3.73
CA ALA A 137 -4.24 8.53 2.95
C ALA A 137 -4.32 7.23 3.75
N GLY A 138 -4.16 6.10 3.08
CA GLY A 138 -4.13 4.76 3.67
C GLY A 138 -5.45 4.02 3.50
N ASN A 139 -5.97 3.48 4.58
CA ASN A 139 -7.24 2.72 4.58
C ASN A 139 -8.47 3.61 4.35
N VAL A 140 -8.35 4.91 4.60
CA VAL A 140 -9.35 5.95 4.29
C VAL A 140 -8.81 6.92 3.25
N GLY A 141 -9.67 7.42 2.39
CA GLY A 141 -9.28 8.32 1.30
C GLY A 141 -8.66 7.58 0.11
N TYR A 142 -7.47 7.98 -0.27
CA TYR A 142 -6.70 7.33 -1.33
C TYR A 142 -5.49 6.59 -0.75
N SER A 143 -4.97 5.63 -1.50
CA SER A 143 -3.73 4.95 -1.12
C SER A 143 -2.58 5.95 -0.89
N LEU A 144 -1.68 5.64 0.04
CA LEU A 144 -0.53 6.50 0.35
C LEU A 144 0.36 6.70 -0.89
N ALA A 145 0.61 5.63 -1.64
CA ALA A 145 1.41 5.69 -2.87
C ALA A 145 0.82 6.65 -3.90
N LYS A 146 -0.51 6.66 -4.07
CA LYS A 146 -1.17 7.60 -4.97
C LYS A 146 -0.95 9.05 -4.50
N LYS A 147 -1.10 9.32 -3.20
CA LYS A 147 -0.87 10.66 -2.65
C LYS A 147 0.58 11.10 -2.79
N VAL A 148 1.54 10.21 -2.57
CA VAL A 148 2.97 10.49 -2.79
C VAL A 148 3.27 10.76 -4.27
N ALA A 149 2.59 10.06 -5.17
CA ALA A 149 2.72 10.30 -6.60
C ALA A 149 2.12 11.64 -7.07
N GLU A 150 1.07 12.16 -6.40
CA GLU A 150 0.40 13.39 -6.81
C GLU A 150 1.29 14.62 -6.65
N LYS A 151 1.70 14.92 -5.44
CA LYS A 151 2.54 16.09 -5.09
C LYS A 151 3.22 15.91 -3.74
N LYS A 152 4.06 16.85 -3.36
CA LYS A 152 4.66 16.92 -2.02
C LYS A 152 3.66 17.55 -1.05
N TYR A 153 3.61 16.98 0.15
CA TYR A 153 2.82 17.49 1.28
C TYR A 153 3.73 17.77 2.47
N ASP A 154 3.28 18.64 3.38
CA ASP A 154 3.97 18.88 4.65
C ASP A 154 3.72 17.72 5.62
N PHE A 155 2.46 17.21 5.59
CA PHE A 155 2.00 16.11 6.43
C PHE A 155 1.25 15.06 5.63
N TYR A 156 1.49 13.80 5.96
CA TYR A 156 0.60 12.68 5.65
C TYR A 156 -0.08 12.20 6.93
N VAL A 157 -1.40 12.25 6.97
CA VAL A 157 -2.22 11.55 7.97
C VAL A 157 -2.63 10.23 7.36
N VAL A 158 -2.13 9.14 7.92
CA VAL A 158 -2.26 7.79 7.34
C VAL A 158 -3.05 6.92 8.30
N GLU A 159 -4.27 6.54 7.88
CA GLU A 159 -5.01 5.48 8.54
C GLU A 159 -4.45 4.14 8.11
N ILE A 160 -4.07 3.28 9.05
CA ILE A 160 -3.40 2.02 8.78
C ILE A 160 -4.21 0.88 9.40
N SER A 161 -4.61 -0.10 8.59
CA SER A 161 -5.19 -1.35 9.07
C SER A 161 -4.10 -2.32 9.54
N SER A 162 -4.47 -3.31 10.38
CA SER A 162 -3.55 -4.39 10.78
C SER A 162 -2.93 -5.10 9.56
N PHE A 163 -3.72 -5.37 8.52
CA PHE A 163 -3.25 -6.02 7.30
C PHE A 163 -2.21 -5.20 6.50
N GLN A 164 -2.27 -3.87 6.61
CA GLN A 164 -1.27 -3.01 6.01
C GLN A 164 0.04 -2.98 6.81
N LEU A 165 -0.04 -3.25 8.11
CA LEU A 165 1.14 -3.36 8.97
C LEU A 165 1.95 -4.63 8.69
N ASP A 166 1.34 -5.72 8.26
CA ASP A 166 2.04 -7.01 8.03
C ASP A 166 3.20 -6.91 7.02
N GLY A 167 3.11 -5.99 6.07
CA GLY A 167 4.14 -5.82 5.03
C GLY A 167 5.04 -4.60 5.21
N ILE A 168 5.18 -4.05 6.42
CA ILE A 168 6.10 -2.94 6.70
C ILE A 168 7.46 -3.45 7.17
N ILE A 169 8.53 -2.75 6.76
CA ILE A 169 9.92 -3.08 7.12
C ILE A 169 10.63 -1.86 7.70
N LYS A 170 10.57 -0.74 7.00
CA LYS A 170 11.23 0.52 7.36
C LYS A 170 10.25 1.64 7.69
N PHE A 171 8.97 1.45 7.37
CA PHE A 171 7.95 2.45 7.63
C PHE A 171 7.98 2.85 9.11
N LYS A 172 8.18 4.14 9.34
CA LYS A 172 8.23 4.73 10.68
C LYS A 172 7.56 6.10 10.62
N PRO A 173 6.37 6.26 11.19
CA PRO A 173 5.73 7.56 11.30
C PRO A 173 6.46 8.43 12.34
N ASP A 174 6.40 9.77 12.18
CA ASP A 174 6.90 10.72 13.19
C ASP A 174 6.02 10.69 14.45
N VAL A 175 4.72 10.48 14.27
CA VAL A 175 3.74 10.26 15.35
C VAL A 175 2.97 8.98 15.05
N ALA A 176 3.01 8.02 15.97
CA ALA A 176 2.25 6.78 15.90
C ALA A 176 1.15 6.78 16.97
N VAL A 177 -0.09 6.57 16.53
CA VAL A 177 -1.27 6.52 17.39
C VAL A 177 -1.88 5.13 17.33
N LEU A 178 -1.87 4.41 18.44
CA LEU A 178 -2.62 3.17 18.65
C LEU A 178 -3.81 3.49 19.55
N LEU A 179 -5.02 3.45 19.00
CA LEU A 179 -6.23 3.87 19.73
C LEU A 179 -6.70 2.80 20.72
N ASN A 180 -6.81 1.59 20.25
CA ASN A 180 -7.26 0.43 21.03
C ASN A 180 -6.97 -0.87 20.28
N ILE A 181 -6.97 -1.97 21.03
CA ILE A 181 -6.92 -3.34 20.50
C ILE A 181 -8.07 -4.10 21.13
N THR A 182 -8.99 -4.58 20.30
CA THR A 182 -10.11 -5.44 20.69
C THR A 182 -10.30 -6.54 19.65
N PRO A 183 -10.97 -7.66 19.98
CA PRO A 183 -11.21 -8.74 19.03
C PRO A 183 -11.88 -8.24 17.74
N ASP A 184 -11.19 -8.41 16.61
CA ASP A 184 -11.67 -8.10 15.27
C ASP A 184 -10.82 -8.86 14.25
N HIS A 185 -11.43 -9.36 13.17
CA HIS A 185 -10.75 -10.11 12.12
C HIS A 185 -9.87 -11.28 12.63
N LEU A 186 -10.27 -11.91 13.72
CA LEU A 186 -9.49 -12.98 14.39
C LEU A 186 -9.23 -14.19 13.49
N ASP A 187 -10.05 -14.42 12.49
CA ASP A 187 -9.87 -15.43 11.44
C ASP A 187 -8.53 -15.28 10.69
N ARG A 188 -7.96 -14.09 10.66
CA ARG A 188 -6.65 -13.80 10.08
C ARG A 188 -5.47 -14.00 11.04
N TYR A 189 -5.72 -14.16 12.31
CA TYR A 189 -4.73 -14.22 13.39
C TYR A 189 -4.90 -15.48 14.23
N ASP A 190 -5.33 -16.59 13.63
CA ASP A 190 -5.55 -17.91 14.29
C ASP A 190 -6.43 -17.79 15.55
N TYR A 191 -7.39 -16.87 15.53
CA TYR A 191 -8.28 -16.53 16.65
C TYR A 191 -7.56 -16.06 17.93
N ASN A 192 -6.32 -15.60 17.81
CA ASN A 192 -5.55 -14.97 18.89
C ASN A 192 -5.63 -13.43 18.80
N LEU A 193 -5.49 -12.76 19.96
CA LEU A 193 -5.49 -11.31 20.07
C LEU A 193 -4.06 -10.81 20.19
#